data_fc086a155085a1408673c6441b625608
#
_entry.id   fc086a155085a1408673c6441b625608
#
_cell.length_a   1.000
_cell.length_b   1.000
_cell.length_c   1.000
_cell.angle_alpha   90.00
_cell.angle_beta   90.00
_cell.angle_gamma   90.00
#
_symmetry.space_group_name_H-M   'P 1'
#
loop_
_entity.id
_entity.type
_entity.pdbx_description
1 polymer ?
#
loop_
_entity_poly.entity_id
_entity_poly.type
_entity_poly.pdbx_seq_one_letter_code
_entity_poly.pdbx_strand_id
1 'polypeptide(L)'
;MTESVDTNDISSFEDVLSGVLDLLDIDEQQFIYLTGAAGTGKTTLIEKVLEENSLKKIVVAPTGVAALNIGGSTINSAFRIGFDTFPVIQESNDPRFKKLLKKLELLIIDEISMVRAPMLDAISETLKLYRNSEEPFGGVHVLACGDLFQLPPVVKDHEVNAIDEKYESVYFFSSN
;
A
#
# COMPACT_ATOMS: atom_id res chain seq x y z
N MET A 1 -6.42 -17.07 -0.28
CA MET A 1 -7.48 -17.10 -1.32
C MET A 1 -7.87 -15.66 -1.62
N THR A 2 -7.59 -15.18 -2.81
CA THR A 2 -8.05 -13.85 -3.23
C THR A 2 -9.51 -13.98 -3.65
N GLU A 3 -10.44 -13.59 -2.80
CA GLU A 3 -11.83 -13.37 -3.23
C GLU A 3 -11.87 -12.09 -4.05
N SER A 4 -12.13 -12.23 -5.35
CA SER A 4 -12.50 -11.10 -6.18
C SER A 4 -13.98 -10.82 -5.94
N VAL A 5 -14.29 -9.75 -5.22
CA VAL A 5 -15.66 -9.22 -5.19
C VAL A 5 -15.99 -8.68 -6.57
N ASP A 6 -16.95 -9.31 -7.26
CA ASP A 6 -17.43 -8.87 -8.56
C ASP A 6 -18.20 -7.55 -8.37
N THR A 7 -17.63 -6.45 -8.84
CA THR A 7 -18.16 -5.08 -8.65
C THR A 7 -19.45 -4.80 -9.44
N ASN A 8 -20.01 -5.78 -10.15
CA ASN A 8 -21.24 -5.60 -10.91
C ASN A 8 -22.50 -5.45 -10.04
N ASP A 9 -22.42 -5.78 -8.73
CA ASP A 9 -23.52 -5.65 -7.77
C ASP A 9 -23.36 -4.51 -6.77
N ILE A 10 -22.23 -3.76 -6.79
CA ILE A 10 -21.99 -2.65 -5.86
C ILE A 10 -22.66 -1.39 -6.43
N SER A 11 -23.77 -0.98 -5.86
CA SER A 11 -24.62 0.07 -6.39
C SER A 11 -24.33 1.48 -5.83
N SER A 12 -23.56 1.60 -4.75
CA SER A 12 -23.29 2.89 -4.11
C SER A 12 -21.91 3.00 -3.47
N PHE A 13 -21.47 4.22 -3.23
CA PHE A 13 -20.25 4.51 -2.46
C PHE A 13 -20.30 3.90 -1.04
N GLU A 14 -21.45 3.93 -0.40
CA GLU A 14 -21.67 3.39 0.95
C GLU A 14 -21.49 1.86 0.98
N ASP A 15 -21.91 1.15 -0.06
CA ASP A 15 -21.71 -0.31 -0.16
C ASP A 15 -20.22 -0.65 -0.25
N VAL A 16 -19.44 0.12 -1.03
CA VAL A 16 -17.98 -0.04 -1.12
C VAL A 16 -17.30 0.24 0.22
N LEU A 17 -17.69 1.32 0.88
CA LEU A 17 -17.14 1.69 2.19
C LEU A 17 -17.43 0.60 3.22
N SER A 18 -18.69 0.16 3.32
CA SER A 18 -19.07 -0.94 4.22
C SER A 18 -18.27 -2.21 3.95
N GLY A 19 -18.15 -2.63 2.69
CA GLY A 19 -17.37 -3.80 2.32
C GLY A 19 -15.87 -3.69 2.70
N VAL A 20 -15.28 -2.52 2.55
CA VAL A 20 -13.89 -2.28 2.98
C VAL A 20 -13.78 -2.37 4.50
N LEU A 21 -14.69 -1.77 5.25
CA LEU A 21 -14.69 -1.81 6.72
C LEU A 21 -14.90 -3.23 7.23
N ASP A 22 -15.83 -3.98 6.65
CA ASP A 22 -16.09 -5.39 6.99
C ASP A 22 -14.85 -6.27 6.78
N LEU A 23 -14.11 -6.06 5.67
CA LEU A 23 -12.85 -6.77 5.41
C LEU A 23 -11.74 -6.39 6.40
N LEU A 24 -11.70 -5.14 6.85
CA LEU A 24 -10.71 -4.69 7.84
C LEU A 24 -11.03 -5.17 9.28
N ASP A 25 -12.24 -5.63 9.54
CA ASP A 25 -12.65 -6.22 10.83
C ASP A 25 -12.35 -7.73 10.91
N ILE A 26 -11.87 -8.35 9.82
CA ILE A 26 -11.45 -9.75 9.81
C ILE A 26 -10.08 -9.89 10.51
N ASP A 27 -9.94 -10.87 11.41
CA ASP A 27 -8.67 -11.12 12.14
C ASP A 27 -7.50 -11.50 11.21
N GLU A 28 -7.77 -12.16 10.07
CA GLU A 28 -6.77 -12.55 9.07
C GLU A 28 -6.33 -11.33 8.25
N GLN A 29 -5.03 -11.18 8.06
CA GLN A 29 -4.45 -10.09 7.26
C GLN A 29 -5.09 -10.00 5.86
N GLN A 30 -5.55 -8.81 5.50
CA GLN A 30 -6.18 -8.50 4.21
C GLN A 30 -5.28 -7.59 3.36
N PHE A 31 -5.19 -7.89 2.06
CA PHE A 31 -4.71 -6.97 1.05
C PHE A 31 -5.88 -6.56 0.16
N ILE A 32 -6.39 -5.36 0.35
CA ILE A 32 -7.55 -4.82 -0.37
C ILE A 32 -7.05 -3.88 -1.46
N TYR A 33 -7.35 -4.17 -2.72
CA TYR A 33 -7.07 -3.27 -3.84
C TYR A 33 -8.36 -2.59 -4.32
N LEU A 34 -8.42 -1.29 -4.13
CA LEU A 34 -9.50 -0.43 -4.60
C LEU A 34 -9.08 0.25 -5.91
N THR A 35 -9.75 -0.08 -6.99
CA THR A 35 -9.52 0.52 -8.31
C THR A 35 -10.71 1.35 -8.76
N GLY A 36 -10.45 2.33 -9.62
CA GLY A 36 -11.47 3.18 -10.23
C GLY A 36 -10.82 4.37 -10.93
N ALA A 37 -11.53 4.92 -11.91
CA ALA A 37 -11.08 6.09 -12.68
C ALA A 37 -10.84 7.33 -11.80
N ALA A 38 -10.19 8.36 -12.34
CA ALA A 38 -10.08 9.65 -11.66
C ALA A 38 -11.46 10.21 -11.31
N GLY A 39 -11.59 10.76 -10.11
CA GLY A 39 -12.84 11.40 -9.65
C GLY A 39 -13.93 10.42 -9.18
N THR A 40 -13.68 9.12 -9.06
CA THR A 40 -14.65 8.13 -8.56
C THR A 40 -14.79 8.10 -7.03
N GLY A 41 -14.08 8.95 -6.30
CA GLY A 41 -14.21 9.05 -4.85
C GLY A 41 -13.20 8.20 -4.05
N LYS A 42 -12.14 7.65 -4.66
CA LYS A 42 -11.11 6.86 -3.94
C LYS A 42 -10.53 7.61 -2.73
N THR A 43 -10.15 8.87 -2.91
CA THR A 43 -9.62 9.70 -1.82
C THR A 43 -10.66 9.92 -0.72
N THR A 44 -11.91 10.19 -1.10
CA THR A 44 -13.02 10.34 -0.14
C THR A 44 -13.27 9.04 0.64
N LEU A 45 -13.12 7.87 -0.02
CA LEU A 45 -13.23 6.59 0.66
C LEU A 45 -12.10 6.39 1.68
N ILE A 46 -10.86 6.74 1.31
CA ILE A 46 -9.73 6.70 2.26
C ILE A 46 -10.03 7.61 3.47
N GLU A 47 -10.50 8.84 3.24
CA GLU A 47 -10.87 9.77 4.32
C GLU A 47 -11.93 9.15 5.26
N LYS A 48 -12.94 8.50 4.71
CA LYS A 48 -13.97 7.81 5.49
C LYS A 48 -13.41 6.62 6.29
N VAL A 49 -12.56 5.78 5.68
CA VAL A 49 -11.85 4.70 6.41
C VAL A 49 -10.97 5.27 7.52
N LEU A 50 -10.36 6.44 7.31
CA LEU A 50 -9.58 7.12 8.35
C LEU A 50 -10.44 7.60 9.52
N GLU A 51 -11.67 8.03 9.25
CA GLU A 51 -12.61 8.51 10.27
C GLU A 51 -13.29 7.36 11.04
N GLU A 52 -13.73 6.32 10.34
CA GLU A 52 -14.63 5.30 10.88
C GLU A 52 -13.91 4.06 11.44
N ASN A 53 -12.74 3.72 10.89
CA ASN A 53 -11.98 2.57 11.37
C ASN A 53 -11.07 2.94 12.56
N SER A 54 -10.99 2.09 13.57
CA SER A 54 -10.24 2.33 14.82
C SER A 54 -8.79 1.82 14.82
N LEU A 55 -8.38 1.08 13.79
CA LEU A 55 -7.04 0.50 13.67
C LEU A 55 -5.95 1.59 13.69
N LYS A 56 -4.78 1.27 14.22
CA LYS A 56 -3.59 2.14 14.15
C LYS A 56 -3.06 2.13 12.73
N LYS A 57 -3.17 3.25 12.05
CA LYS A 57 -2.95 3.36 10.62
C LYS A 57 -1.92 4.41 10.24
N ILE A 58 -1.30 4.19 9.08
CA ILE A 58 -0.53 5.20 8.35
C ILE A 58 -1.03 5.28 6.92
N VAL A 59 -0.97 6.48 6.35
CA VAL A 59 -1.29 6.73 4.94
C VAL A 59 -0.02 7.13 4.22
N VAL A 60 0.25 6.48 3.09
CA VAL A 60 1.41 6.77 2.28
C VAL A 60 1.05 6.89 0.81
N ALA A 61 1.89 7.61 0.06
CA ALA A 61 1.79 7.70 -1.38
C ALA A 61 3.19 7.70 -2.02
N PRO A 62 3.32 7.37 -3.32
CA PRO A 62 4.61 7.32 -4.00
C PRO A 62 5.23 8.70 -4.23
N THR A 63 4.43 9.76 -4.26
CA THR A 63 4.90 11.13 -4.53
C THR A 63 4.56 12.08 -3.39
N GLY A 64 5.35 13.17 -3.26
CA GLY A 64 5.09 14.21 -2.26
C GLY A 64 3.74 14.92 -2.47
N VAL A 65 3.34 15.12 -3.72
CA VAL A 65 2.05 15.77 -4.05
C VAL A 65 0.88 14.88 -3.61
N ALA A 66 0.90 13.60 -3.98
CA ALA A 66 -0.14 12.66 -3.57
C ALA A 66 -0.20 12.53 -2.04
N ALA A 67 0.96 12.43 -1.38
CA ALA A 67 1.04 12.36 0.07
C ALA A 67 0.43 13.59 0.77
N LEU A 68 0.69 14.79 0.25
CA LEU A 68 0.10 16.03 0.77
C LEU A 68 -1.42 16.07 0.60
N ASN A 69 -1.93 15.64 -0.55
CA ASN A 69 -3.36 15.64 -0.84
C ASN A 69 -4.17 14.77 0.12
N ILE A 70 -3.58 13.68 0.60
CA ILE A 70 -4.24 12.73 1.50
C ILE A 70 -3.86 12.94 2.97
N GLY A 71 -3.06 13.96 3.29
CA GLY A 71 -2.58 14.21 4.64
C GLY A 71 -1.62 13.15 5.19
N GLY A 72 -0.98 12.38 4.29
CA GLY A 72 -0.06 11.31 4.61
C GLY A 72 1.43 11.67 4.43
N SER A 73 2.25 10.64 4.25
CA SER A 73 3.69 10.75 3.99
C SER A 73 4.07 10.04 2.70
N THR A 74 5.25 10.35 2.14
CA THR A 74 5.77 9.51 1.05
C THR A 74 6.21 8.14 1.59
N ILE A 75 6.08 7.10 0.77
CA ILE A 75 6.56 5.74 1.09
C ILE A 75 8.01 5.77 1.59
N ASN A 76 8.88 6.45 0.85
CA ASN A 76 10.31 6.56 1.19
C ASN A 76 10.54 7.17 2.57
N SER A 77 9.77 8.21 2.93
CA SER A 77 9.86 8.87 4.22
C SER A 77 9.30 8.00 5.36
N ALA A 78 8.11 7.42 5.16
CA ALA A 78 7.41 6.64 6.17
C ALA A 78 8.16 5.35 6.55
N PHE A 79 8.75 4.67 5.57
CA PHE A 79 9.47 3.41 5.77
C PHE A 79 11.00 3.56 5.81
N ARG A 80 11.53 4.77 5.58
CA ARG A 80 12.98 5.04 5.48
C ARG A 80 13.67 4.20 4.41
N ILE A 81 12.97 3.97 3.31
CA ILE A 81 13.43 3.20 2.16
C ILE A 81 14.04 4.16 1.14
N GLY A 82 15.20 3.78 0.55
CA GLY A 82 15.86 4.54 -0.51
C GLY A 82 15.10 4.53 -1.84
N PHE A 83 15.66 5.26 -2.82
CA PHE A 83 15.09 5.37 -4.17
C PHE A 83 15.71 4.36 -5.16
N ASP A 84 16.52 3.44 -4.67
CA ASP A 84 17.18 2.43 -5.50
C ASP A 84 16.16 1.53 -6.20
N THR A 85 16.58 0.91 -7.31
CA THR A 85 15.74 -0.04 -8.07
C THR A 85 15.28 -1.19 -7.18
N PHE A 86 16.19 -1.74 -6.39
CA PHE A 86 15.95 -2.72 -5.35
C PHE A 86 16.31 -2.11 -4.00
N PRO A 87 15.35 -1.52 -3.29
CA PRO A 87 15.65 -0.85 -2.05
C PRO A 87 16.24 -1.79 -1.01
N VAL A 88 17.33 -1.36 -0.37
CA VAL A 88 17.94 -2.09 0.74
C VAL A 88 17.26 -1.68 2.05
N ILE A 89 16.77 -2.67 2.78
CA ILE A 89 16.16 -2.45 4.08
C ILE A 89 17.25 -2.26 5.11
N GLN A 90 17.21 -1.14 5.81
CA GLN A 90 18.15 -0.81 6.87
C GLN A 90 17.42 -0.73 8.22
N GLU A 91 17.96 -1.44 9.21
CA GLU A 91 17.46 -1.29 10.56
C GLU A 91 17.72 0.11 11.10
N SER A 92 16.66 0.75 11.57
CA SER A 92 16.75 2.03 12.26
C SER A 92 16.88 1.82 13.77
N ASN A 93 17.77 2.57 14.41
CA ASN A 93 17.89 2.57 15.87
C ASN A 93 16.89 3.52 16.57
N ASP A 94 16.04 4.22 15.82
CA ASP A 94 15.02 5.12 16.35
C ASP A 94 13.90 4.34 17.06
N PRO A 95 13.74 4.50 18.39
CA PRO A 95 12.73 3.77 19.15
C PRO A 95 11.29 4.15 18.76
N ARG A 96 11.08 5.40 18.29
CA ARG A 96 9.76 5.88 17.87
C ARG A 96 9.35 5.21 16.58
N PHE A 97 10.26 5.08 15.61
CA PHE A 97 10.03 4.38 14.36
C PHE A 97 9.75 2.89 14.61
N LYS A 98 10.57 2.22 15.41
CA LYS A 98 10.34 0.82 15.80
C LYS A 98 8.95 0.63 16.45
N LYS A 99 8.57 1.53 17.36
CA LYS A 99 7.27 1.47 18.03
C LYS A 99 6.10 1.70 17.07
N LEU A 100 6.26 2.62 16.10
CA LEU A 100 5.26 2.88 15.07
C LEU A 100 4.97 1.62 14.26
N LEU A 101 5.99 1.02 13.64
CA LEU A 101 5.83 -0.16 12.79
C LEU A 101 5.34 -1.40 13.56
N LYS A 102 5.78 -1.59 14.80
CA LYS A 102 5.29 -2.68 15.66
C LYS A 102 3.81 -2.58 16.00
N LYS A 103 3.27 -1.37 16.06
CA LYS A 103 1.88 -1.11 16.45
C LYS A 103 0.96 -0.82 15.27
N LEU A 104 1.52 -0.80 14.05
CA LEU A 104 0.75 -0.58 12.85
C LEU A 104 -0.22 -1.74 12.61
N GLU A 105 -1.48 -1.44 12.34
CA GLU A 105 -2.53 -2.41 12.09
C GLU A 105 -3.09 -2.27 10.67
N LEU A 106 -3.04 -1.05 10.10
CA LEU A 106 -3.49 -0.76 8.74
C LEU A 106 -2.51 0.16 8.00
N LEU A 107 -2.04 -0.29 6.84
CA LEU A 107 -1.29 0.49 5.88
C LEU A 107 -2.22 0.90 4.73
N ILE A 108 -2.37 2.19 4.51
CA ILE A 108 -3.11 2.72 3.35
C ILE A 108 -2.09 3.27 2.34
N ILE A 109 -2.16 2.79 1.10
CA ILE A 109 -1.29 3.22 0.01
C ILE A 109 -2.16 3.86 -1.08
N ASP A 110 -2.06 5.18 -1.22
CA ASP A 110 -2.71 5.87 -2.33
C ASP A 110 -1.81 5.90 -3.57
N GLU A 111 -2.40 5.98 -4.76
CA GLU A 111 -1.71 5.93 -6.06
C GLU A 111 -0.78 4.71 -6.21
N ILE A 112 -1.24 3.52 -5.79
CA ILE A 112 -0.46 2.27 -5.84
C ILE A 112 0.00 1.93 -7.27
N SER A 113 -0.72 2.37 -8.31
CA SER A 113 -0.35 2.18 -9.72
C SER A 113 1.03 2.74 -10.06
N MET A 114 1.52 3.73 -9.32
CA MET A 114 2.86 4.31 -9.47
C MET A 114 3.93 3.59 -8.63
N VAL A 115 3.56 2.61 -7.82
CA VAL A 115 4.48 1.86 -6.96
C VAL A 115 5.05 0.66 -7.72
N ARG A 116 6.37 0.54 -7.75
CA ARG A 116 7.07 -0.59 -8.37
C ARG A 116 7.00 -1.84 -7.48
N ALA A 117 6.97 -3.03 -8.09
CA ALA A 117 7.00 -4.30 -7.35
C ALA A 117 8.15 -4.37 -6.32
N PRO A 118 9.43 -4.04 -6.65
CA PRO A 118 10.49 -4.04 -5.65
C PRO A 118 10.27 -3.10 -4.46
N MET A 119 9.52 -2.00 -4.66
CA MET A 119 9.20 -1.08 -3.58
C MET A 119 8.13 -1.66 -2.66
N LEU A 120 7.13 -2.35 -3.22
CA LEU A 120 6.09 -3.00 -2.41
C LEU A 120 6.67 -4.16 -1.59
N ASP A 121 7.59 -4.96 -2.18
CA ASP A 121 8.35 -5.97 -1.46
C ASP A 121 9.17 -5.36 -0.31
N ALA A 122 9.85 -4.24 -0.57
CA ALA A 122 10.64 -3.57 0.47
C ALA A 122 9.77 -3.05 1.64
N ILE A 123 8.53 -2.62 1.38
CA ILE A 123 7.56 -2.28 2.43
C ILE A 123 7.19 -3.53 3.24
N SER A 124 6.82 -4.63 2.56
CA SER A 124 6.47 -5.89 3.19
C SER A 124 7.60 -6.42 4.07
N GLU A 125 8.82 -6.50 3.54
CA GLU A 125 9.98 -6.98 4.26
C GLU A 125 10.37 -6.06 5.44
N THR A 126 10.19 -4.74 5.30
CA THR A 126 10.38 -3.80 6.42
C THR A 126 9.40 -4.12 7.55
N LEU A 127 8.14 -4.35 7.24
CA LEU A 127 7.13 -4.67 8.24
C LEU A 127 7.39 -6.04 8.89
N LYS A 128 7.74 -7.07 8.11
CA LYS A 128 8.14 -8.39 8.63
C LYS A 128 9.30 -8.26 9.63
N LEU A 129 10.36 -7.52 9.25
CA LEU A 129 11.53 -7.30 10.09
C LEU A 129 11.17 -6.68 11.45
N TYR A 130 10.43 -5.57 11.46
CA TYR A 130 10.11 -4.85 12.70
C TYR A 130 9.04 -5.54 13.55
N ARG A 131 8.18 -6.36 12.96
CA ARG A 131 7.11 -7.09 13.66
C ARG A 131 7.54 -8.52 14.04
N ASN A 132 8.70 -8.97 13.55
CA ASN A 132 9.20 -10.33 13.73
C ASN A 132 8.16 -11.38 13.29
N SER A 133 7.63 -11.19 12.10
CA SER A 133 6.59 -12.03 11.48
C SER A 133 7.00 -12.36 10.04
N GLU A 134 6.74 -13.59 9.60
CA GLU A 134 6.94 -14.04 8.23
C GLU A 134 5.70 -13.83 7.34
N GLU A 135 4.61 -13.41 7.94
CA GLU A 135 3.37 -13.12 7.20
C GLU A 135 3.59 -11.93 6.25
N PRO A 136 2.90 -11.90 5.11
CA PRO A 136 2.93 -10.74 4.21
C PRO A 136 2.68 -9.45 4.98
N PHE A 137 3.45 -8.40 4.69
CA PHE A 137 3.40 -7.12 5.41
C PHE A 137 3.47 -7.24 6.95
N GLY A 138 4.06 -8.33 7.46
CA GLY A 138 4.15 -8.60 8.90
C GLY A 138 2.78 -8.74 9.58
N GLY A 139 1.74 -9.18 8.85
CA GLY A 139 0.37 -9.31 9.35
C GLY A 139 -0.40 -7.97 9.45
N VAL A 140 0.06 -6.91 8.76
CA VAL A 140 -0.64 -5.62 8.69
C VAL A 140 -1.66 -5.66 7.55
N HIS A 141 -2.90 -5.20 7.79
CA HIS A 141 -3.86 -5.01 6.70
C HIS A 141 -3.35 -3.94 5.73
N VAL A 142 -3.58 -4.14 4.43
CA VAL A 142 -3.20 -3.19 3.40
C VAL A 142 -4.44 -2.78 2.61
N LEU A 143 -4.71 -1.47 2.57
CA LEU A 143 -5.67 -0.87 1.65
C LEU A 143 -4.89 -0.10 0.59
N ALA A 144 -4.84 -0.62 -0.62
CA ALA A 144 -4.15 -0.04 -1.77
C ALA A 144 -5.17 0.59 -2.73
N CYS A 145 -5.00 1.86 -3.03
CA CYS A 145 -5.89 2.59 -3.95
C CYS A 145 -5.12 3.05 -5.19
N GLY A 146 -5.70 2.91 -6.37
CA GLY A 146 -5.05 3.35 -7.60
C GLY A 146 -5.88 3.10 -8.85
N ASP A 147 -5.33 3.53 -9.97
CA ASP A 147 -5.92 3.36 -11.29
C ASP A 147 -4.81 2.96 -12.29
N LEU A 148 -4.84 1.72 -12.74
CA LEU A 148 -3.84 1.18 -13.68
C LEU A 148 -3.90 1.83 -15.08
N PHE A 149 -4.95 2.59 -15.39
CA PHE A 149 -5.06 3.37 -16.63
C PHE A 149 -4.48 4.79 -16.50
N GLN A 150 -4.03 5.19 -15.29
CA GLN A 150 -3.33 6.45 -15.06
C GLN A 150 -1.79 6.28 -15.19
N LEU A 151 -1.03 7.07 -14.45
CA LEU A 151 0.43 7.07 -14.57
C LEU A 151 1.04 5.73 -14.10
N PRO A 152 1.86 5.08 -14.94
CA PRO A 152 2.60 3.89 -14.56
C PRO A 152 3.75 4.23 -13.60
N PRO A 153 4.35 3.20 -12.98
CA PRO A 153 5.58 3.39 -12.21
C PRO A 153 6.69 4.01 -13.07
N VAL A 154 7.43 4.96 -12.50
CA VAL A 154 8.58 5.55 -13.17
C VAL A 154 9.77 4.61 -13.04
N VAL A 155 10.26 4.10 -14.18
CA VAL A 155 11.43 3.23 -14.27
C VAL A 155 12.39 3.82 -15.29
N LYS A 156 13.67 3.86 -14.98
CA LYS A 156 14.70 4.28 -15.92
C LYS A 156 15.05 3.13 -16.85
N ASP A 157 15.43 3.43 -18.09
CA ASP A 157 15.72 2.39 -19.11
C ASP A 157 16.72 1.33 -18.66
N HIS A 158 17.74 1.71 -17.87
CA HIS A 158 18.75 0.78 -17.35
C HIS A 158 18.23 -0.08 -16.18
N GLU A 159 17.10 0.25 -15.58
CA GLU A 159 16.48 -0.51 -14.48
C GLU A 159 15.51 -1.57 -14.98
N VAL A 160 14.94 -1.39 -16.19
CA VAL A 160 13.91 -2.26 -16.76
C VAL A 160 14.37 -3.70 -16.80
N ASN A 161 15.53 -3.99 -17.43
CA ASN A 161 16.05 -5.34 -17.54
C ASN A 161 16.28 -6.01 -16.17
N ALA A 162 16.77 -5.26 -15.18
CA ALA A 162 17.01 -5.78 -13.85
C ALA A 162 15.71 -6.11 -13.08
N ILE A 163 14.64 -5.37 -13.35
CA ILE A 163 13.31 -5.67 -12.80
C ILE A 163 12.73 -6.89 -13.51
N ASP A 164 12.75 -6.94 -14.84
CA ASP A 164 12.19 -8.02 -15.64
C ASP A 164 12.87 -9.38 -15.40
N GLU A 165 14.13 -9.39 -14.90
CA GLU A 165 14.82 -10.61 -14.47
C GLU A 165 14.21 -11.22 -13.18
N LYS A 166 13.52 -10.45 -12.36
CA LYS A 166 13.03 -10.86 -11.03
C LYS A 166 11.51 -10.83 -10.89
N TYR A 167 10.84 -10.04 -11.70
CA TYR A 167 9.40 -9.79 -11.62
C TYR A 167 8.77 -9.94 -13.00
N GLU A 168 7.54 -10.42 -13.05
CA GLU A 168 6.78 -10.54 -14.31
C GLU A 168 6.48 -9.18 -14.95
N SER A 169 6.44 -8.12 -14.11
CA SER A 169 6.27 -6.74 -14.56
C SER A 169 6.78 -5.75 -13.51
N VAL A 170 6.87 -4.49 -13.89
CA VAL A 170 7.25 -3.39 -12.99
C VAL A 170 6.18 -3.05 -11.96
N TYR A 171 4.93 -3.42 -12.22
CA TYR A 171 3.79 -3.03 -11.41
C TYR A 171 3.74 -3.76 -10.06
N PHE A 172 3.11 -3.14 -9.08
CA PHE A 172 2.97 -3.61 -7.70
C PHE A 172 2.41 -5.04 -7.58
N PHE A 173 1.50 -5.45 -8.47
CA PHE A 173 0.88 -6.78 -8.44
C PHE A 173 1.83 -7.92 -8.85
N SER A 174 3.05 -7.62 -9.29
CA SER A 174 4.13 -8.58 -9.52
C SER A 174 5.06 -8.71 -8.31
N SER A 175 4.75 -8.06 -7.17
CA SER A 175 5.48 -8.25 -5.91
C SER A 175 5.30 -9.68 -5.36
N ASN A 176 6.29 -10.16 -4.58
CA ASN A 176 6.32 -11.53 -4.03
C ASN A 176 5.61 -11.63 -2.69
#